data_3a82b83be31d32dca117c2ab14547000
#
_entry.id   3a82b83be31d32dca117c2ab14547000
#
_cell.length_a   1.000
_cell.length_b   1.000
_cell.length_c   1.000
_cell.angle_alpha   90.00
_cell.angle_beta   90.00
_cell.angle_gamma   90.00
#
_symmetry.space_group_name_H-M   'P 1'
#
loop_
_entity.id
_entity.type
_entity.pdbx_description
1 polymer ?
#
loop_
_entity_poly.entity_id
_entity_poly.type
_entity_poly.pdbx_seq_one_letter_code
_entity_poly.pdbx_strand_id
1 'polypeptide(L)'
;MIDSLRAIQQSRNELVGQIRVLTDYTAELHKMATEVDQIGFRTNILSLNAAIEAAHAGESGKGFAVVATEVRALSNAARDTGKQITKKVGLINEALAQIGRTNEEVAARDEQAVQASDEKIRAVERVINSRGFTT
;
A
#
# COMPACT_ATOMS: atom_id res chain seq x y z
N MET A 1 7.52 -25.64 22.57
CA MET A 1 6.20 -25.08 22.19
C MET A 1 6.07 -23.59 22.50
N ILE A 2 6.38 -23.14 23.71
CA ILE A 2 6.31 -21.72 24.11
C ILE A 2 7.27 -20.85 23.30
N ASP A 3 8.50 -21.32 23.08
CA ASP A 3 9.50 -20.59 22.29
C ASP A 3 9.10 -20.46 20.82
N SER A 4 8.46 -21.49 20.26
CA SER A 4 7.93 -21.46 18.89
C SER A 4 6.80 -20.44 18.76
N LEU A 5 5.90 -20.36 19.77
CA LEU A 5 4.81 -19.39 19.79
C LEU A 5 5.34 -17.96 19.92
N ARG A 6 6.36 -17.73 20.74
CA ARG A 6 6.99 -16.41 20.86
C ARG A 6 7.64 -15.97 19.55
N ALA A 7 8.33 -16.90 18.87
CA ALA A 7 8.91 -16.62 17.55
C ALA A 7 7.85 -16.23 16.53
N ILE A 8 6.71 -16.93 16.52
CA ILE A 8 5.57 -16.62 15.62
C ILE A 8 4.99 -15.25 15.95
N GLN A 9 4.77 -14.93 17.24
CA GLN A 9 4.26 -13.63 17.67
C GLN A 9 5.21 -12.49 17.28
N GLN A 10 6.51 -12.70 17.45
CA GLN A 10 7.52 -11.72 17.03
C GLN A 10 7.47 -11.49 15.52
N SER A 11 7.39 -12.55 14.73
CA SER A 11 7.26 -12.44 13.26
C SER A 11 6.01 -11.67 12.86
N ARG A 12 4.89 -11.87 13.56
CA ARG A 12 3.66 -11.12 13.31
C ARG A 12 3.78 -9.66 13.64
N ASN A 13 4.45 -9.32 14.75
CA ASN A 13 4.67 -7.92 15.12
C ASN A 13 5.57 -7.22 14.11
N GLU A 14 6.59 -7.91 13.60
CA GLU A 14 7.43 -7.42 12.52
C GLU A 14 6.62 -7.18 11.24
N LEU A 15 5.71 -8.10 10.90
CA LEU A 15 4.83 -7.97 9.74
C LEU A 15 3.92 -6.75 9.88
N VAL A 16 3.34 -6.51 11.04
CA VAL A 16 2.52 -5.30 11.31
C VAL A 16 3.35 -4.04 11.08
N GLY A 17 4.60 -4.02 11.56
CA GLY A 17 5.52 -2.90 11.32
C GLY A 17 5.83 -2.69 9.85
N GLN A 18 6.07 -3.77 9.10
CA GLN A 18 6.32 -3.71 7.66
C GLN A 18 5.09 -3.21 6.88
N ILE A 19 3.89 -3.66 7.24
CA ILE A 19 2.64 -3.18 6.63
C ILE A 19 2.48 -1.68 6.85
N ARG A 20 2.80 -1.19 8.03
CA ARG A 20 2.72 0.25 8.34
C ARG A 20 3.68 1.06 7.48
N VAL A 21 4.92 0.60 7.32
CA VAL A 21 5.93 1.25 6.46
C VAL A 21 5.47 1.27 5.01
N LEU A 22 4.96 0.14 4.50
CA LEU A 22 4.45 0.04 3.12
C LEU A 22 3.23 0.93 2.91
N THR A 23 2.35 1.04 3.89
CA THR A 23 1.18 1.94 3.84
C THR A 23 1.63 3.40 3.73
N ASP A 24 2.68 3.79 4.47
CA ASP A 24 3.25 5.14 4.38
C ASP A 24 3.85 5.39 2.99
N TYR A 25 4.57 4.42 2.42
CA TYR A 25 5.13 4.53 1.07
C TYR A 25 4.04 4.64 0.01
N THR A 26 2.96 3.88 0.12
CA THR A 26 1.85 3.99 -0.84
C THR A 26 1.15 5.34 -0.75
N ALA A 27 1.05 5.93 0.44
CA ALA A 27 0.53 7.29 0.61
C ALA A 27 1.41 8.33 -0.10
N GLU A 28 2.74 8.19 0.02
CA GLU A 28 3.70 9.05 -0.69
C GLU A 28 3.59 8.88 -2.21
N LEU A 29 3.49 7.64 -2.68
CA LEU A 29 3.32 7.35 -4.11
C LEU A 29 2.02 7.95 -4.66
N HIS A 30 0.94 7.87 -3.89
CA HIS A 30 -0.34 8.49 -4.27
C HIS A 30 -0.20 10.01 -4.42
N LYS A 31 0.48 10.64 -3.48
CA LYS A 31 0.77 12.08 -3.53
C LYS A 31 1.59 12.44 -4.77
N MET A 32 2.65 11.68 -5.04
CA MET A 32 3.51 11.88 -6.22
C MET A 32 2.73 11.72 -7.52
N ALA A 33 1.88 10.72 -7.61
CA ALA A 33 1.03 10.49 -8.77
C ALA A 33 0.07 11.65 -9.02
N THR A 34 -0.50 12.21 -7.95
CA THR A 34 -1.36 13.41 -8.02
C THR A 34 -0.57 14.61 -8.50
N GLU A 35 0.65 14.79 -8.01
CA GLU A 35 1.55 15.88 -8.46
C GLU A 35 1.90 15.75 -9.94
N VAL A 36 2.18 14.54 -10.41
CA VAL A 36 2.47 14.27 -11.83
C VAL A 36 1.26 14.62 -12.69
N ASP A 37 0.05 14.25 -12.26
CA ASP A 37 -1.19 14.62 -12.97
C ASP A 37 -1.36 16.14 -13.05
N GLN A 38 -1.10 16.86 -11.97
CA GLN A 38 -1.19 18.32 -11.92
C GLN A 38 -0.15 18.99 -12.81
N ILE A 39 1.09 18.49 -12.81
CA ILE A 39 2.16 18.98 -13.70
C ILE A 39 1.75 18.74 -15.15
N GLY A 40 1.25 17.56 -15.47
CA GLY A 40 0.77 17.23 -16.81
C GLY A 40 -0.38 18.14 -17.25
N PHE A 41 -1.31 18.44 -16.36
CA PHE A 41 -2.41 19.37 -16.63
C PHE A 41 -1.91 20.77 -16.96
N ARG A 42 -1.01 21.31 -16.13
CA ARG A 42 -0.42 22.63 -16.34
C ARG A 42 0.41 22.71 -17.64
N THR A 43 1.19 21.66 -17.90
CA THR A 43 2.00 21.56 -19.11
C THR A 43 1.12 21.46 -20.35
N ASN A 44 -0.01 20.76 -20.26
CA ASN A 44 -0.99 20.69 -21.35
C ASN A 44 -1.56 22.07 -21.67
N ILE A 45 -1.96 22.84 -20.68
CA ILE A 45 -2.43 24.23 -20.86
C ILE A 45 -1.35 25.10 -21.47
N LEU A 46 -0.11 24.99 -20.98
CA LEU A 46 1.01 25.75 -21.51
C LEU A 46 1.28 25.40 -22.97
N SER A 47 1.21 24.12 -23.33
CA SER A 47 1.38 23.68 -24.73
C SER A 47 0.25 24.19 -25.63
N LEU A 48 -0.97 24.24 -25.12
CA LEU A 48 -2.10 24.81 -25.87
C LEU A 48 -1.89 26.28 -26.11
N ASN A 49 -1.47 27.05 -25.12
CA ASN A 49 -1.16 28.47 -25.26
C ASN A 49 -0.01 28.69 -26.26
N ALA A 50 1.02 27.84 -26.22
CA ALA A 50 2.14 27.87 -27.17
C ALA A 50 1.67 27.59 -28.59
N ALA A 51 0.76 26.64 -28.78
CA ALA A 51 0.18 26.32 -30.07
C ALA A 51 -0.63 27.50 -30.63
N ILE A 52 -1.40 28.17 -29.79
CA ILE A 52 -2.18 29.36 -30.16
C ILE A 52 -1.23 30.48 -30.61
N GLU A 53 -0.17 30.74 -29.86
CA GLU A 53 0.82 31.78 -30.19
C GLU A 53 1.58 31.43 -31.46
N ALA A 54 1.91 30.16 -31.66
CA ALA A 54 2.53 29.69 -32.90
C ALA A 54 1.62 29.92 -34.12
N ALA A 55 0.31 29.71 -33.95
CA ALA A 55 -0.67 29.97 -35.00
C ALA A 55 -0.75 31.48 -35.35
N HIS A 56 -0.66 32.34 -34.35
CA HIS A 56 -0.62 33.80 -34.56
C HIS A 56 0.64 34.25 -35.33
N ALA A 57 1.76 33.55 -35.15
CA ALA A 57 3.02 33.85 -35.87
C ALA A 57 3.00 33.41 -37.33
N GLY A 58 1.99 32.65 -37.75
CA GLY A 58 1.86 32.18 -39.15
C GLY A 58 2.98 31.23 -39.54
N GLU A 59 3.60 31.48 -40.69
CA GLU A 59 4.67 30.62 -41.21
C GLU A 59 5.87 30.51 -40.26
N SER A 60 6.21 31.60 -39.58
CA SER A 60 7.32 31.62 -38.62
C SER A 60 7.06 30.74 -37.39
N GLY A 61 5.82 30.42 -37.12
CA GLY A 61 5.41 29.63 -35.96
C GLY A 61 5.29 28.13 -36.21
N LYS A 62 5.45 27.64 -37.44
CA LYS A 62 5.22 26.22 -37.78
C LYS A 62 6.08 25.25 -36.97
N GLY A 63 7.36 25.57 -36.78
CA GLY A 63 8.26 24.74 -35.97
C GLY A 63 7.82 24.67 -34.53
N PHE A 64 7.41 25.80 -33.96
CA PHE A 64 6.90 25.87 -32.57
C PHE A 64 5.57 25.12 -32.43
N ALA A 65 4.70 25.14 -33.42
CA ALA A 65 3.45 24.40 -33.39
C ALA A 65 3.67 22.89 -33.32
N VAL A 66 4.67 22.38 -34.05
CA VAL A 66 5.04 20.95 -33.99
C VAL A 66 5.52 20.58 -32.55
N VAL A 67 6.39 21.40 -31.98
CA VAL A 67 6.89 21.18 -30.63
C VAL A 67 5.74 21.23 -29.59
N ALA A 68 4.86 22.22 -29.72
CA ALA A 68 3.69 22.35 -28.80
C ALA A 68 2.78 21.12 -28.86
N THR A 69 2.54 20.58 -30.08
CA THR A 69 1.76 19.36 -30.28
C THR A 69 2.42 18.16 -29.59
N GLU A 70 3.72 18.01 -29.72
CA GLU A 70 4.48 16.92 -29.07
C GLU A 70 4.48 17.06 -27.56
N VAL A 71 4.67 18.27 -27.04
CA VAL A 71 4.61 18.53 -25.60
C VAL A 71 3.23 18.18 -25.04
N ARG A 72 2.17 18.50 -25.77
CA ARG A 72 0.81 18.15 -25.38
C ARG A 72 0.61 16.63 -25.30
N ALA A 73 1.10 15.91 -26.30
CA ALA A 73 1.03 14.45 -26.34
C ALA A 73 1.78 13.83 -25.13
N LEU A 74 2.98 14.32 -24.83
CA LEU A 74 3.77 13.87 -23.68
C LEU A 74 3.07 14.20 -22.35
N SER A 75 2.47 15.38 -22.26
CA SER A 75 1.72 15.78 -21.06
C SER A 75 0.52 14.87 -20.81
N ASN A 76 -0.22 14.51 -21.84
CA ASN A 76 -1.34 13.60 -21.74
C ASN A 76 -0.87 12.19 -21.33
N ALA A 77 0.23 11.72 -21.90
CA ALA A 77 0.84 10.43 -21.51
C ALA A 77 1.28 10.43 -20.04
N ALA A 78 1.87 11.53 -19.57
CA ALA A 78 2.26 11.67 -18.17
C ALA A 78 1.04 11.63 -17.24
N ARG A 79 -0.05 12.30 -17.61
CA ARG A 79 -1.31 12.27 -16.83
C ARG A 79 -1.89 10.86 -16.75
N ASP A 80 -1.90 10.15 -17.87
CA ASP A 80 -2.37 8.76 -17.91
C ASP A 80 -1.52 7.86 -17.03
N THR A 81 -0.21 8.04 -17.04
CA THR A 81 0.72 7.33 -16.16
C THR A 81 0.42 7.61 -14.68
N GLY A 82 0.18 8.86 -14.32
CA GLY A 82 -0.19 9.25 -12.96
C GLY A 82 -1.48 8.55 -12.50
N LYS A 83 -2.48 8.48 -13.37
CA LYS A 83 -3.74 7.77 -13.09
C LYS A 83 -3.53 6.27 -12.92
N GLN A 84 -2.68 5.66 -13.72
CA GLN A 84 -2.33 4.24 -13.58
C GLN A 84 -1.61 3.96 -12.27
N ILE A 85 -0.71 4.84 -11.85
CA ILE A 85 -0.02 4.72 -10.56
C ILE A 85 -1.03 4.78 -9.41
N THR A 86 -1.95 5.75 -9.44
CA THR A 86 -3.02 5.87 -8.43
C THR A 86 -3.85 4.60 -8.33
N LYS A 87 -4.21 4.01 -9.46
CA LYS A 87 -4.96 2.75 -9.51
C LYS A 87 -4.16 1.59 -8.89
N LYS A 88 -2.89 1.47 -9.22
CA LYS A 88 -2.00 0.42 -8.67
C LYS A 88 -1.80 0.59 -7.17
N VAL A 89 -1.65 1.82 -6.70
CA VAL A 89 -1.55 2.13 -5.27
C VAL A 89 -2.81 1.67 -4.54
N GLY A 90 -3.99 1.89 -5.10
CA GLY A 90 -5.25 1.39 -4.55
C GLY A 90 -5.26 -0.13 -4.41
N LEU A 91 -4.78 -0.85 -5.42
CA LEU A 91 -4.67 -2.31 -5.38
C LEU A 91 -3.66 -2.78 -4.32
N ILE A 92 -2.54 -2.10 -4.18
CA ILE A 92 -1.55 -2.40 -3.15
C ILE A 92 -2.14 -2.19 -1.75
N ASN A 93 -2.88 -1.10 -1.54
CA ASN A 93 -3.54 -0.82 -0.26
C ASN A 93 -4.58 -1.88 0.08
N GLU A 94 -5.35 -2.36 -0.89
CA GLU A 94 -6.27 -3.48 -0.70
C GLU A 94 -5.54 -4.76 -0.30
N ALA A 95 -4.42 -5.06 -0.95
CA ALA A 95 -3.59 -6.22 -0.63
C ALA A 95 -3.01 -6.12 0.79
N LEU A 96 -2.50 -4.94 1.17
CA LEU A 96 -1.97 -4.69 2.52
C LEU A 96 -3.06 -4.84 3.59
N ALA A 97 -4.26 -4.34 3.34
CA ALA A 97 -5.40 -4.49 4.24
C ALA A 97 -5.78 -5.96 4.40
N GLN A 98 -5.76 -6.74 3.31
CA GLN A 98 -6.04 -8.18 3.35
C GLN A 98 -4.98 -8.94 4.17
N ILE A 99 -3.70 -8.63 3.97
CA ILE A 99 -2.60 -9.22 4.76
C ILE A 99 -2.78 -8.89 6.24
N GLY A 100 -3.13 -7.65 6.57
CA GLY A 100 -3.39 -7.22 7.95
C GLY A 100 -4.53 -8.01 8.58
N ARG A 101 -5.65 -8.18 7.88
CA ARG A 101 -6.79 -8.98 8.37
C ARG A 101 -6.41 -10.44 8.59
N THR A 102 -5.72 -11.05 7.64
CA THR A 102 -5.25 -12.44 7.76
C THR A 102 -4.32 -12.59 8.95
N ASN A 103 -3.41 -11.66 9.16
CA ASN A 103 -2.50 -11.66 10.28
C ASN A 103 -3.24 -11.59 11.63
N GLU A 104 -4.26 -10.75 11.72
CA GLU A 104 -5.11 -10.63 12.92
C GLU A 104 -5.91 -11.91 13.18
N GLU A 105 -6.50 -12.51 12.16
CA GLU A 105 -7.24 -13.76 12.25
C GLU A 105 -6.37 -14.91 12.75
N VAL A 106 -5.17 -15.04 12.20
CA VAL A 106 -4.20 -16.06 12.61
C VAL A 106 -3.74 -15.83 14.05
N ALA A 107 -3.50 -14.58 14.44
CA ALA A 107 -3.15 -14.22 15.82
C ALA A 107 -4.26 -14.60 16.80
N ALA A 108 -5.52 -14.35 16.46
CA ALA A 108 -6.67 -14.73 17.29
C ALA A 108 -6.80 -16.25 17.44
N ARG A 109 -6.61 -17.01 16.37
CA ARG A 109 -6.62 -18.49 16.42
C ARG A 109 -5.51 -19.04 17.32
N ASP A 110 -4.30 -18.49 17.22
CA ASP A 110 -3.18 -18.95 18.04
C ASP A 110 -3.40 -18.63 19.51
N GLU A 111 -3.96 -17.47 19.83
CA GLU A 111 -4.33 -17.11 21.20
C GLU A 111 -5.36 -18.08 21.76
N GLN A 112 -6.38 -18.42 21.00
CA GLN A 112 -7.38 -19.42 21.40
C GLN A 112 -6.76 -20.80 21.61
N ALA A 113 -5.83 -21.21 20.76
CA ALA A 113 -5.12 -22.49 20.89
C ALA A 113 -4.26 -22.52 22.17
N VAL A 114 -3.60 -21.43 22.49
CA VAL A 114 -2.81 -21.30 23.73
C VAL A 114 -3.72 -21.38 24.96
N GLN A 115 -4.85 -20.70 24.96
CA GLN A 115 -5.82 -20.74 26.04
C GLN A 115 -6.41 -22.14 26.25
N ALA A 116 -6.78 -22.82 25.16
CA ALA A 116 -7.29 -24.18 25.19
C ALA A 116 -6.26 -25.16 25.79
N SER A 117 -4.98 -25.02 25.42
CA SER A 117 -3.89 -25.83 25.99
C SER A 117 -3.70 -25.57 27.46
N ASP A 118 -3.75 -24.32 27.90
CA ASP A 118 -3.63 -23.93 29.31
C ASP A 118 -4.78 -24.49 30.15
N GLU A 119 -6.00 -24.43 29.66
CA GLU A 119 -7.18 -25.02 30.32
C GLU A 119 -7.06 -26.53 30.48
N LYS A 120 -6.55 -27.22 29.45
CA LYS A 120 -6.29 -28.66 29.51
C LYS A 120 -5.27 -29.02 30.59
N ILE A 121 -4.18 -28.26 30.66
CA ILE A 121 -3.14 -28.44 31.67
C ILE A 121 -3.73 -28.26 33.09
N ARG A 122 -4.50 -27.20 33.30
CA ARG A 122 -5.16 -26.92 34.56
C ARG A 122 -6.15 -28.01 34.94
N ALA A 123 -6.89 -28.57 33.98
CA ALA A 123 -7.79 -29.68 34.19
C ALA A 123 -7.05 -30.95 34.67
N VAL A 124 -5.90 -31.26 34.06
CA VAL A 124 -5.04 -32.36 34.45
C VAL A 124 -4.49 -32.15 35.87
N GLU A 125 -4.01 -30.96 36.21
CA GLU A 125 -3.52 -30.59 37.53
C GLU A 125 -4.61 -30.78 38.62
N ARG A 126 -5.83 -30.38 38.32
CA ARG A 126 -6.97 -30.57 39.24
C ARG A 126 -7.25 -32.04 39.50
N VAL A 127 -7.18 -32.88 38.47
CA VAL A 127 -7.37 -34.33 38.62
C VAL A 127 -6.26 -34.95 39.47
N ILE A 128 -5.00 -34.57 39.22
CA ILE A 128 -3.85 -35.04 39.98
C ILE A 128 -4.01 -34.64 41.45
N ASN A 129 -4.33 -33.39 41.74
CA ASN A 129 -4.52 -32.89 43.10
C ASN A 129 -5.69 -33.57 43.83
N SER A 130 -6.79 -33.82 43.11
CA SER A 130 -7.95 -34.49 43.71
C SER A 130 -7.71 -35.97 44.06
N ARG A 131 -6.74 -36.61 43.39
CA ARG A 131 -6.37 -38.00 43.67
C ARG A 131 -5.24 -38.14 44.68
N GLY A 132 -4.77 -37.04 45.26
CA GLY A 132 -3.78 -37.08 46.33
C GLY A 132 -2.37 -37.45 45.90
N PHE A 133 -2.02 -37.21 44.64
CA PHE A 133 -0.66 -37.45 44.11
C PHE A 133 0.34 -36.35 44.48
N THR A 134 -0.12 -35.28 45.13
CA THR A 134 0.77 -34.22 45.62
C THR A 134 1.20 -34.55 47.06
N THR A 135 2.49 -34.70 47.26
CA THR A 135 3.08 -34.83 48.60
C THR A 135 3.32 -33.45 49.20
#